data_5c0e8a66b05a5131d321636345ef18b0
#
_entry.id   5c0e8a66b05a5131d321636345ef18b0
#
_cell.length_a   1.000
_cell.length_b   1.000
_cell.length_c   1.000
_cell.angle_alpha   90.00
_cell.angle_beta   90.00
_cell.angle_gamma   90.00
#
_symmetry.space_group_name_H-M   'P 1'
#
loop_
_entity.id
_entity.type
_entity.pdbx_description
1 polymer ?
#
loop_
_entity_poly.entity_id
_entity_poly.type
_entity_poly.pdbx_seq_one_letter_code
_entity_poly.pdbx_strand_id
1 'polypeptide(L)'
;MTGLRVFQRRLSVRLAAWSAASLLGGAALTLWGGTLARGVGIQAAAWGAVDAAIALAGFLGARRVRPGGEGRLRRALWINTFLDLLYMATALVLILVPGRGSPAWRGHGWGVLAQGIFLFFFDLIHAQSVPPPPPAVQAQPFAGDEHRSFLLAGGRPAALLVHGFPGTPAEMLPLGLSLQKAGWTARGLLLPGFGAELASLESRSALDWQRCVDASLCELRRRHSPLLLVGFSLGGALAVTAASVSAPDGLVLLAPFWRLASGFKRAAVSLLGPFLPRYFYPLRRVDFRDPATRELLRPIAPGLDPEDPDTVAGLHRLGVPLRLLGQVFASGSRSYRSAARVRCPTLILQGSHDELVRPAFTRRLSRRFREPPRYLELPTGHQLLAERGPYWAEVEQTVLEFAGALRHAGLQPA
;
A
#
# COMPACT_ATOMS: atom_id res chain seq x y z
N MET A 1 -23.12 18.31 4.49
CA MET A 1 -23.61 16.91 4.39
C MET A 1 -22.39 16.00 4.38
N THR A 2 -22.34 14.94 5.17
CA THR A 2 -21.20 14.00 5.18
C THR A 2 -21.09 13.30 3.82
N GLY A 3 -19.88 13.03 3.36
CA GLY A 3 -19.62 12.37 2.07
C GLY A 3 -20.38 11.05 1.91
N LEU A 4 -20.56 10.29 3.03
CA LEU A 4 -21.32 9.05 3.05
C LEU A 4 -22.81 9.25 2.73
N ARG A 5 -23.43 10.32 3.23
CA ARG A 5 -24.87 10.61 2.92
C ARG A 5 -25.08 10.89 1.44
N VAL A 6 -24.19 11.67 0.85
CA VAL A 6 -24.25 11.98 -0.59
C VAL A 6 -24.03 10.71 -1.41
N PHE A 7 -23.06 9.91 -1.03
CA PHE A 7 -22.77 8.63 -1.68
C PHE A 7 -23.97 7.68 -1.62
N GLN A 8 -24.52 7.45 -0.43
CA GLN A 8 -25.66 6.54 -0.24
C GLN A 8 -26.92 7.00 -0.99
N ARG A 9 -27.17 8.30 -1.04
CA ARG A 9 -28.27 8.86 -1.84
C ARG A 9 -28.07 8.62 -3.34
N ARG A 10 -26.84 8.83 -3.86
CA ARG A 10 -26.52 8.57 -5.27
C ARG A 10 -26.64 7.08 -5.61
N LEU A 11 -26.16 6.21 -4.73
CA LEU A 11 -26.30 4.76 -4.84
C LEU A 11 -27.79 4.38 -4.99
N SER A 12 -28.64 4.85 -4.06
CA SER A 12 -30.08 4.56 -4.08
C SER A 12 -30.78 5.08 -5.33
N VAL A 13 -30.43 6.27 -5.82
CA VAL A 13 -31.00 6.83 -7.07
C VAL A 13 -30.61 5.99 -8.28
N ARG A 14 -29.37 5.53 -8.37
CA ARG A 14 -28.90 4.67 -9.47
C ARG A 14 -29.60 3.30 -9.46
N LEU A 15 -29.75 2.71 -8.27
CA LEU A 15 -30.48 1.44 -8.11
C LEU A 15 -31.96 1.60 -8.45
N ALA A 16 -32.59 2.71 -8.02
CA ALA A 16 -33.98 3.02 -8.38
C ALA A 16 -34.19 3.17 -9.90
N ALA A 17 -33.22 3.79 -10.59
CA ALA A 17 -33.31 3.90 -12.06
C ALA A 17 -33.23 2.53 -12.74
N TRP A 18 -32.36 1.63 -12.29
CA TRP A 18 -32.29 0.25 -12.76
C TRP A 18 -33.58 -0.52 -12.47
N SER A 19 -34.10 -0.40 -11.24
CA SER A 19 -35.36 -0.98 -10.80
C SER A 19 -36.49 -0.56 -11.68
N ALA A 20 -36.63 0.73 -11.99
CA ALA A 20 -37.69 1.23 -12.90
C ALA A 20 -37.56 0.65 -14.31
N ALA A 21 -36.32 0.59 -14.86
CA ALA A 21 -36.08 -0.04 -16.15
C ALA A 21 -36.41 -1.52 -16.14
N SER A 22 -36.06 -2.25 -15.07
CA SER A 22 -36.35 -3.67 -14.90
C SER A 22 -37.85 -3.93 -14.76
N LEU A 23 -38.60 -3.09 -14.03
CA LEU A 23 -40.06 -3.20 -13.89
C LEU A 23 -40.77 -2.94 -15.21
N LEU A 24 -40.42 -1.84 -15.90
CA LEU A 24 -41.09 -1.48 -17.17
C LEU A 24 -40.75 -2.47 -18.28
N GLY A 25 -39.46 -2.81 -18.44
CA GLY A 25 -39.03 -3.79 -19.43
C GLY A 25 -39.54 -5.20 -19.11
N GLY A 26 -39.57 -5.57 -17.83
CA GLY A 26 -40.11 -6.82 -17.33
C GLY A 26 -41.61 -6.95 -17.63
N ALA A 27 -42.38 -5.92 -17.37
CA ALA A 27 -43.82 -5.87 -17.69
C ALA A 27 -44.03 -6.01 -19.21
N ALA A 28 -43.30 -5.27 -20.02
CA ALA A 28 -43.41 -5.34 -21.48
C ALA A 28 -43.11 -6.76 -22.01
N LEU A 29 -42.01 -7.38 -21.57
CA LEU A 29 -41.61 -8.73 -21.96
C LEU A 29 -42.65 -9.79 -21.50
N THR A 30 -43.25 -9.57 -20.34
CA THR A 30 -44.25 -10.49 -19.78
C THR A 30 -45.59 -10.43 -20.56
N LEU A 31 -46.00 -9.22 -20.94
CA LEU A 31 -47.31 -8.99 -21.62
C LEU A 31 -47.22 -9.31 -23.11
N TRP A 32 -46.16 -8.91 -23.80
CA TRP A 32 -46.09 -9.00 -25.27
C TRP A 32 -45.06 -10.01 -25.78
N GLY A 33 -44.24 -10.61 -24.90
CA GLY A 33 -43.20 -11.57 -25.28
C GLY A 33 -43.69 -12.99 -25.47
N GLY A 34 -42.97 -13.78 -26.28
CA GLY A 34 -43.16 -15.24 -26.37
C GLY A 34 -42.71 -15.94 -25.07
N THR A 35 -42.83 -17.25 -25.00
CA THR A 35 -42.59 -18.05 -23.76
C THR A 35 -41.24 -17.77 -23.10
N LEU A 36 -40.18 -17.69 -23.87
CA LEU A 36 -38.85 -17.37 -23.35
C LEU A 36 -38.78 -15.93 -22.80
N ALA A 37 -39.23 -14.96 -23.61
CA ALA A 37 -39.24 -13.55 -23.23
C ALA A 37 -40.10 -13.28 -21.99
N ARG A 38 -41.21 -13.99 -21.85
CA ARG A 38 -42.08 -13.93 -20.67
C ARG A 38 -41.35 -14.40 -19.41
N GLY A 39 -40.55 -15.47 -19.48
CA GLY A 39 -39.72 -15.92 -18.38
C GLY A 39 -38.67 -14.87 -17.94
N VAL A 40 -38.00 -14.22 -18.91
CA VAL A 40 -37.09 -13.10 -18.67
C VAL A 40 -37.85 -11.94 -18.02
N GLY A 41 -39.02 -11.58 -18.53
CA GLY A 41 -39.83 -10.47 -18.06
C GLY A 41 -40.29 -10.64 -16.62
N ILE A 42 -40.76 -11.84 -16.24
CA ILE A 42 -41.13 -12.15 -14.84
C ILE A 42 -39.97 -11.95 -13.90
N GLN A 43 -38.76 -12.44 -14.26
CA GLN A 43 -37.57 -12.26 -13.42
C GLN A 43 -37.15 -10.78 -13.34
N ALA A 44 -37.16 -10.08 -14.45
CA ALA A 44 -36.82 -8.65 -14.45
C ALA A 44 -37.79 -7.84 -13.56
N ALA A 45 -39.10 -8.12 -13.63
CA ALA A 45 -40.07 -7.44 -12.79
C ALA A 45 -39.93 -7.80 -11.30
N ALA A 46 -39.69 -9.09 -10.98
CA ALA A 46 -39.50 -9.54 -9.61
C ALA A 46 -38.29 -8.92 -8.97
N TRP A 47 -37.13 -9.00 -9.62
CA TRP A 47 -35.88 -8.37 -9.14
C TRP A 47 -36.00 -6.86 -9.11
N GLY A 48 -36.61 -6.23 -10.12
CA GLY A 48 -36.90 -4.80 -10.12
C GLY A 48 -37.69 -4.34 -8.90
N ALA A 49 -38.67 -5.14 -8.44
CA ALA A 49 -39.43 -4.83 -7.23
C ALA A 49 -38.56 -4.92 -5.95
N VAL A 50 -37.70 -5.94 -5.85
CA VAL A 50 -36.76 -6.09 -4.75
C VAL A 50 -35.78 -4.91 -4.73
N ASP A 51 -35.21 -4.57 -5.86
CA ASP A 51 -34.25 -3.45 -6.00
C ASP A 51 -34.92 -2.11 -5.67
N ALA A 52 -36.19 -1.92 -6.01
CA ALA A 52 -36.97 -0.73 -5.65
C ALA A 52 -37.10 -0.60 -4.13
N ALA A 53 -37.40 -1.70 -3.44
CA ALA A 53 -37.53 -1.72 -2.00
C ALA A 53 -36.17 -1.41 -1.31
N ILE A 54 -35.06 -1.99 -1.80
CA ILE A 54 -33.70 -1.73 -1.31
C ILE A 54 -33.32 -0.26 -1.55
N ALA A 55 -33.60 0.27 -2.76
CA ALA A 55 -33.32 1.65 -3.10
C ALA A 55 -34.09 2.63 -2.20
N LEU A 56 -35.37 2.37 -1.94
CA LEU A 56 -36.20 3.16 -1.06
C LEU A 56 -35.67 3.11 0.38
N ALA A 57 -35.39 1.93 0.90
CA ALA A 57 -34.81 1.75 2.24
C ALA A 57 -33.47 2.48 2.37
N GLY A 58 -32.58 2.38 1.35
CA GLY A 58 -31.33 3.09 1.29
C GLY A 58 -31.49 4.61 1.26
N PHE A 59 -32.47 5.12 0.51
CA PHE A 59 -32.78 6.54 0.41
C PHE A 59 -33.30 7.10 1.75
N LEU A 60 -34.20 6.38 2.41
CA LEU A 60 -34.72 6.76 3.73
C LEU A 60 -33.64 6.65 4.82
N GLY A 61 -32.83 5.57 4.76
CA GLY A 61 -31.70 5.35 5.67
C GLY A 61 -30.61 6.39 5.55
N ALA A 62 -30.42 7.01 4.38
CA ALA A 62 -29.44 8.07 4.18
C ALA A 62 -29.69 9.31 5.05
N ARG A 63 -30.94 9.52 5.50
CA ARG A 63 -31.28 10.60 6.46
C ARG A 63 -30.77 10.34 7.87
N ARG A 64 -30.54 9.06 8.24
CA ARG A 64 -30.15 8.60 9.59
C ARG A 64 -28.72 8.06 9.65
N VAL A 65 -27.87 8.40 8.67
CA VAL A 65 -26.48 7.92 8.64
C VAL A 65 -25.74 8.38 9.89
N ARG A 66 -25.22 7.41 10.65
CA ARG A 66 -24.35 7.62 11.81
C ARG A 66 -22.87 7.63 11.38
N PRO A 67 -21.99 8.38 12.07
CA PRO A 67 -20.55 8.27 11.87
C PRO A 67 -20.08 6.82 12.01
N GLY A 68 -19.14 6.39 11.16
CA GLY A 68 -18.64 5.02 11.15
C GLY A 68 -19.52 4.01 10.41
N GLY A 69 -20.54 4.46 9.67
CA GLY A 69 -21.41 3.61 8.83
C GLY A 69 -20.75 3.09 7.55
N GLU A 70 -19.61 3.70 7.14
CA GLU A 70 -18.89 3.40 5.90
C GLU A 70 -18.47 1.93 5.80
N GLY A 71 -17.90 1.40 6.90
CA GLY A 71 -17.47 -0.01 6.95
C GLY A 71 -18.62 -0.99 6.84
N ARG A 72 -19.79 -0.66 7.42
CA ARG A 72 -21.00 -1.51 7.32
C ARG A 72 -21.55 -1.52 5.91
N LEU A 73 -21.67 -0.34 5.28
CA LEU A 73 -22.14 -0.22 3.90
C LEU A 73 -21.21 -0.97 2.94
N ARG A 74 -19.89 -0.78 3.08
CA ARG A 74 -18.92 -1.48 2.25
C ARG A 74 -19.01 -3.00 2.41
N ARG A 75 -19.16 -3.49 3.65
CA ARG A 75 -19.32 -4.93 3.90
C ARG A 75 -20.59 -5.48 3.26
N ALA A 76 -21.70 -4.75 3.38
CA ALA A 76 -22.98 -5.17 2.76
C ALA A 76 -22.83 -5.28 1.23
N LEU A 77 -22.24 -4.28 0.57
CA LEU A 77 -22.00 -4.31 -0.89
C LEU A 77 -21.07 -5.46 -1.30
N TRP A 78 -20.04 -5.78 -0.52
CA TRP A 78 -19.18 -6.95 -0.79
C TRP A 78 -19.90 -8.28 -0.60
N ILE A 79 -20.76 -8.40 0.40
CA ILE A 79 -21.60 -9.60 0.58
C ILE A 79 -22.54 -9.76 -0.62
N ASN A 80 -23.19 -8.69 -1.08
CA ASN A 80 -24.05 -8.72 -2.24
C ASN A 80 -23.28 -9.12 -3.50
N THR A 81 -22.11 -8.51 -3.76
CA THR A 81 -21.24 -8.89 -4.89
C THR A 81 -20.95 -10.40 -4.91
N PHE A 82 -20.76 -11.02 -3.74
CA PHE A 82 -20.56 -12.47 -3.65
C PHE A 82 -21.84 -13.26 -3.91
N LEU A 83 -22.99 -12.78 -3.40
CA LEU A 83 -24.29 -13.39 -3.66
C LEU A 83 -24.68 -13.33 -5.13
N ASP A 84 -24.33 -12.25 -5.83
CA ASP A 84 -24.57 -12.08 -7.26
C ASP A 84 -23.85 -13.16 -8.09
N LEU A 85 -22.63 -13.55 -7.71
CA LEU A 85 -21.94 -14.68 -8.33
C LEU A 85 -22.71 -15.99 -8.17
N LEU A 86 -23.31 -16.20 -7.00
CA LEU A 86 -24.14 -17.38 -6.73
C LEU A 86 -25.42 -17.38 -7.58
N TYR A 87 -26.06 -16.22 -7.73
CA TYR A 87 -27.23 -16.05 -8.61
C TYR A 87 -26.87 -16.30 -10.07
N MET A 88 -25.73 -15.80 -10.54
CA MET A 88 -25.23 -16.06 -11.89
C MET A 88 -24.93 -17.55 -12.12
N ALA A 89 -24.32 -18.24 -11.15
CA ALA A 89 -24.09 -19.68 -11.21
C ALA A 89 -25.42 -20.46 -11.29
N THR A 90 -26.38 -20.10 -10.45
CA THR A 90 -27.73 -20.69 -10.48
C THR A 90 -28.42 -20.46 -11.82
N ALA A 91 -28.30 -19.26 -12.38
CA ALA A 91 -28.86 -18.92 -13.70
C ALA A 91 -28.27 -19.81 -14.82
N LEU A 92 -26.93 -20.03 -14.77
CA LEU A 92 -26.28 -20.92 -15.75
C LEU A 92 -26.77 -22.36 -15.62
N VAL A 93 -26.99 -22.87 -14.41
CA VAL A 93 -27.60 -24.19 -14.20
C VAL A 93 -28.98 -24.27 -14.83
N LEU A 94 -29.83 -23.24 -14.63
CA LEU A 94 -31.17 -23.17 -15.24
C LEU A 94 -31.15 -23.15 -16.76
N ILE A 95 -30.12 -22.54 -17.37
CA ILE A 95 -29.98 -22.43 -18.83
C ILE A 95 -29.43 -23.72 -19.44
N LEU A 96 -28.44 -24.35 -18.77
CA LEU A 96 -27.58 -25.39 -19.35
C LEU A 96 -28.03 -26.83 -19.02
N VAL A 97 -28.82 -27.06 -17.97
CA VAL A 97 -29.18 -28.43 -17.54
C VAL A 97 -30.09 -29.09 -18.58
N PRO A 98 -29.67 -30.17 -19.24
CA PRO A 98 -30.46 -30.92 -20.21
C PRO A 98 -31.68 -31.56 -19.53
N GLY A 99 -32.84 -31.58 -20.23
CA GLY A 99 -34.07 -32.24 -19.75
C GLY A 99 -35.09 -31.30 -19.08
N ARG A 100 -34.69 -30.11 -18.66
CA ARG A 100 -35.60 -29.02 -18.26
C ARG A 100 -35.87 -28.05 -19.41
N GLY A 101 -35.82 -28.54 -20.63
CA GLY A 101 -35.79 -27.79 -21.92
C GLY A 101 -37.03 -26.98 -22.27
N SER A 102 -37.85 -26.59 -21.32
CA SER A 102 -38.90 -25.63 -21.52
C SER A 102 -38.32 -24.26 -21.84
N PRO A 103 -38.69 -23.57 -22.92
CA PRO A 103 -38.30 -22.20 -23.21
C PRO A 103 -38.57 -21.26 -22.04
N ALA A 104 -39.59 -21.54 -21.21
CA ALA A 104 -39.92 -20.77 -20.02
C ALA A 104 -38.78 -20.84 -18.97
N TRP A 105 -38.28 -22.02 -18.65
CA TRP A 105 -37.18 -22.18 -17.69
C TRP A 105 -35.88 -21.50 -18.15
N ARG A 106 -35.56 -21.62 -19.46
CA ARG A 106 -34.44 -20.90 -20.05
C ARG A 106 -34.63 -19.38 -19.93
N GLY A 107 -35.86 -18.90 -20.14
CA GLY A 107 -36.24 -17.49 -19.97
C GLY A 107 -35.98 -17.01 -18.54
N HIS A 108 -36.39 -17.78 -17.53
CA HIS A 108 -36.06 -17.47 -16.13
C HIS A 108 -34.55 -17.44 -15.88
N GLY A 109 -33.77 -18.40 -16.38
CA GLY A 109 -32.31 -18.41 -16.27
C GLY A 109 -31.68 -17.18 -16.89
N TRP A 110 -32.06 -16.78 -18.10
CA TRP A 110 -31.56 -15.56 -18.74
C TRP A 110 -31.92 -14.29 -17.97
N GLY A 111 -33.15 -14.23 -17.42
CA GLY A 111 -33.57 -13.10 -16.59
C GLY A 111 -32.75 -12.94 -15.32
N VAL A 112 -32.51 -14.05 -14.60
CA VAL A 112 -31.64 -14.05 -13.39
C VAL A 112 -30.22 -13.70 -13.77
N LEU A 113 -29.69 -14.21 -14.89
CA LEU A 113 -28.32 -13.93 -15.33
C LEU A 113 -28.14 -12.44 -15.64
N ALA A 114 -29.07 -11.82 -16.34
CA ALA A 114 -29.01 -10.40 -16.67
C ALA A 114 -29.05 -9.52 -15.43
N GLN A 115 -29.90 -9.84 -14.45
CA GLN A 115 -29.97 -9.12 -13.18
C GLN A 115 -28.68 -9.34 -12.36
N GLY A 116 -28.19 -10.58 -12.23
CA GLY A 116 -26.97 -10.90 -11.50
C GLY A 116 -25.73 -10.22 -12.07
N ILE A 117 -25.59 -10.16 -13.40
CA ILE A 117 -24.49 -9.43 -14.05
C ILE A 117 -24.53 -7.94 -13.70
N PHE A 118 -25.70 -7.31 -13.81
CA PHE A 118 -25.83 -5.88 -13.48
C PHE A 118 -25.51 -5.63 -12.01
N LEU A 119 -26.13 -6.37 -11.09
CA LEU A 119 -25.95 -6.20 -9.65
C LEU A 119 -24.52 -6.48 -9.22
N PHE A 120 -23.89 -7.49 -9.79
CA PHE A 120 -22.47 -7.79 -9.54
C PHE A 120 -21.57 -6.59 -9.83
N PHE A 121 -21.67 -5.99 -11.01
CA PHE A 121 -20.87 -4.81 -11.33
C PHE A 121 -21.30 -3.58 -10.54
N PHE A 122 -22.58 -3.42 -10.30
CA PHE A 122 -23.11 -2.34 -9.49
C PHE A 122 -22.57 -2.38 -8.07
N ASP A 123 -22.68 -3.51 -7.38
CA ASP A 123 -22.21 -3.66 -6.00
C ASP A 123 -20.70 -3.63 -5.90
N LEU A 124 -19.98 -4.26 -6.84
CA LEU A 124 -18.53 -4.22 -6.92
C LEU A 124 -17.98 -2.79 -7.04
N ILE A 125 -18.48 -2.01 -8.01
CA ILE A 125 -18.04 -0.63 -8.25
C ILE A 125 -18.35 0.24 -7.02
N HIS A 126 -19.54 0.09 -6.46
CA HIS A 126 -19.92 0.90 -5.31
C HIS A 126 -19.21 0.48 -4.01
N ALA A 127 -18.94 -0.82 -3.79
CA ALA A 127 -18.13 -1.30 -2.66
C ALA A 127 -16.73 -0.68 -2.65
N GLN A 128 -16.12 -0.56 -3.83
CA GLN A 128 -14.80 0.07 -3.99
C GLN A 128 -14.85 1.61 -3.84
N SER A 129 -16.00 2.21 -4.15
CA SER A 129 -16.21 3.66 -4.17
C SER A 129 -16.76 4.23 -2.85
N VAL A 130 -17.07 3.40 -1.84
CA VAL A 130 -17.52 3.89 -0.52
C VAL A 130 -16.47 4.86 0.02
N PRO A 131 -16.85 6.13 0.35
CA PRO A 131 -15.91 7.10 0.91
C PRO A 131 -15.20 6.53 2.13
N PRO A 132 -13.93 6.89 2.37
CA PRO A 132 -13.30 6.59 3.66
C PRO A 132 -14.07 7.29 4.78
N PRO A 133 -14.04 6.75 6.01
CA PRO A 133 -14.55 7.48 7.17
C PRO A 133 -13.86 8.84 7.23
N PRO A 134 -14.57 9.91 7.67
CA PRO A 134 -13.90 11.17 7.93
C PRO A 134 -12.73 10.90 8.87
N PRO A 135 -11.57 11.54 8.66
CA PRO A 135 -10.48 11.41 9.59
C PRO A 135 -11.03 11.73 10.98
N ALA A 136 -10.90 10.80 11.93
CA ALA A 136 -11.05 11.11 13.34
C ALA A 136 -10.14 12.30 13.61
N VAL A 137 -10.52 13.21 14.53
CA VAL A 137 -9.63 14.27 15.03
C VAL A 137 -8.33 13.56 15.39
N GLN A 138 -7.30 13.77 14.58
CA GLN A 138 -6.14 12.88 14.56
C GLN A 138 -5.15 13.42 15.57
N ALA A 139 -4.84 12.61 16.56
CA ALA A 139 -3.42 12.46 16.87
C ALA A 139 -2.76 11.99 15.56
N GLN A 140 -2.02 12.87 14.91
CA GLN A 140 -1.26 12.50 13.70
C GLN A 140 0.00 11.80 14.22
N PRO A 141 0.08 10.46 14.17
CA PRO A 141 1.15 9.71 14.84
C PRO A 141 2.55 10.04 14.30
N PHE A 142 2.61 10.86 13.23
CA PHE A 142 3.84 11.26 12.56
C PHE A 142 3.92 12.77 12.32
N ALA A 143 3.26 13.59 13.18
CA ALA A 143 3.27 15.04 13.04
C ALA A 143 4.42 15.73 13.74
N GLY A 144 5.12 15.04 14.66
CA GLY A 144 6.25 15.57 15.41
C GLY A 144 7.43 15.98 14.51
N ASP A 145 8.27 16.87 15.03
CA ASP A 145 9.44 17.38 14.30
C ASP A 145 10.45 16.25 14.00
N GLU A 146 10.51 15.22 14.83
CA GLU A 146 11.33 14.02 14.64
C GLU A 146 11.03 13.27 13.33
N HIS A 147 9.82 13.44 12.80
CA HIS A 147 9.38 12.80 11.54
C HIS A 147 9.68 13.63 10.29
N ARG A 148 10.19 14.85 10.44
CA ARG A 148 10.55 15.71 9.32
C ARG A 148 11.90 15.35 8.73
N SER A 149 12.17 15.85 7.51
CA SER A 149 13.53 15.82 6.98
C SER A 149 14.48 16.56 7.91
N PHE A 150 15.66 16.01 8.15
CA PHE A 150 16.70 16.66 8.94
C PHE A 150 17.97 16.90 8.13
N LEU A 151 18.74 17.91 8.54
CA LEU A 151 20.08 18.18 8.03
C LEU A 151 21.00 18.40 9.24
N LEU A 152 21.91 17.46 9.44
CA LEU A 152 22.95 17.54 10.46
C LEU A 152 24.22 18.05 9.79
N ALA A 153 24.60 19.27 10.12
CA ALA A 153 25.80 19.90 9.58
C ALA A 153 27.07 19.17 10.05
N GLY A 154 27.95 18.88 9.13
CA GLY A 154 29.24 18.24 9.34
C GLY A 154 30.30 18.79 8.39
N GLY A 155 31.20 17.93 7.93
CA GLY A 155 32.26 18.31 7.00
C GLY A 155 31.82 18.32 5.54
N ARG A 156 32.85 18.37 4.65
CA ARG A 156 32.66 18.34 3.19
C ARG A 156 32.02 17.04 2.66
N PRO A 157 32.32 15.83 3.22
CA PRO A 157 31.60 14.62 2.81
C PRO A 157 30.16 14.68 3.27
N ALA A 158 29.21 14.10 2.46
CA ALA A 158 27.81 14.06 2.85
C ALA A 158 27.18 12.69 2.65
N ALA A 159 26.17 12.39 3.47
CA ALA A 159 25.34 11.20 3.39
C ALA A 159 23.87 11.59 3.20
N LEU A 160 23.22 11.03 2.18
CA LEU A 160 21.77 11.06 2.00
C LEU A 160 21.18 9.77 2.54
N LEU A 161 20.29 9.88 3.53
CA LEU A 161 19.63 8.75 4.18
C LEU A 161 18.16 8.71 3.79
N VAL A 162 17.72 7.54 3.28
CA VAL A 162 16.36 7.33 2.75
C VAL A 162 15.67 6.25 3.55
N HIS A 163 14.58 6.61 4.24
CA HIS A 163 13.82 5.73 5.13
C HIS A 163 13.02 4.65 4.39
N GLY A 164 12.54 3.65 5.15
CA GLY A 164 11.70 2.55 4.68
C GLY A 164 10.20 2.88 4.62
N PHE A 165 9.38 1.87 4.33
CA PHE A 165 7.93 1.93 4.39
C PHE A 165 7.43 1.10 5.59
N PRO A 166 6.56 1.63 6.44
CA PRO A 166 5.89 2.94 6.45
C PRO A 166 6.63 4.02 7.28
N GLY A 167 7.96 3.92 7.44
CA GLY A 167 8.78 4.76 8.29
C GLY A 167 8.90 6.23 7.87
N THR A 168 9.74 6.95 8.60
CA THR A 168 10.05 8.38 8.40
C THR A 168 11.55 8.61 8.63
N PRO A 169 12.10 9.82 8.41
CA PRO A 169 13.51 10.10 8.72
C PRO A 169 13.92 9.81 10.17
N ALA A 170 12.97 9.75 11.10
CA ALA A 170 13.24 9.40 12.50
C ALA A 170 14.00 8.07 12.64
N GLU A 171 13.66 7.06 11.83
CA GLU A 171 14.35 5.75 11.89
C GLU A 171 15.80 5.81 11.38
N MET A 172 16.13 6.83 10.58
CA MET A 172 17.47 7.05 10.03
C MET A 172 18.33 7.97 10.91
N LEU A 173 17.70 8.66 11.87
CA LEU A 173 18.37 9.69 12.67
C LEU A 173 19.54 9.14 13.50
N PRO A 174 19.46 7.98 14.17
CA PRO A 174 20.61 7.44 14.90
C PRO A 174 21.85 7.28 14.00
N LEU A 175 21.68 6.69 12.81
CA LEU A 175 22.79 6.54 11.87
C LEU A 175 23.26 7.91 11.32
N GLY A 176 22.33 8.85 11.12
CA GLY A 176 22.67 10.22 10.74
C GLY A 176 23.57 10.91 11.77
N LEU A 177 23.27 10.76 13.06
CA LEU A 177 24.06 11.30 14.16
C LEU A 177 25.46 10.66 14.23
N SER A 178 25.56 9.35 14.02
CA SER A 178 26.84 8.64 13.99
C SER A 178 27.72 9.10 12.82
N LEU A 179 27.14 9.27 11.65
CA LEU A 179 27.82 9.83 10.46
C LEU A 179 28.26 11.27 10.71
N GLN A 180 27.42 12.10 11.36
CA GLN A 180 27.78 13.47 11.72
C GLN A 180 28.98 13.51 12.67
N LYS A 181 28.96 12.69 13.73
CA LYS A 181 30.10 12.55 14.66
C LYS A 181 31.38 12.11 13.94
N ALA A 182 31.27 11.32 12.88
CA ALA A 182 32.38 10.93 12.01
C ALA A 182 32.77 12.01 10.99
N GLY A 183 32.19 13.21 11.07
CA GLY A 183 32.51 14.37 10.23
C GLY A 183 31.79 14.41 8.87
N TRP A 184 30.68 13.68 8.70
CA TRP A 184 29.82 13.74 7.52
C TRP A 184 28.68 14.73 7.72
N THR A 185 28.32 15.50 6.70
CA THR A 185 27.02 16.16 6.66
C THR A 185 25.95 15.09 6.38
N ALA A 186 24.98 14.93 7.29
CA ALA A 186 23.96 13.88 7.15
C ALA A 186 22.57 14.48 6.89
N ARG A 187 21.93 14.08 5.79
CA ARG A 187 20.57 14.51 5.44
C ARG A 187 19.63 13.32 5.46
N GLY A 188 18.65 13.33 6.38
CA GLY A 188 17.53 12.41 6.39
C GLY A 188 16.37 12.96 5.55
N LEU A 189 15.96 12.21 4.53
CA LEU A 189 14.97 12.65 3.57
C LEU A 189 13.58 12.09 3.92
N LEU A 190 12.58 12.97 4.09
CA LEU A 190 11.17 12.57 4.16
C LEU A 190 10.63 12.38 2.74
N LEU A 191 10.18 11.18 2.43
CA LEU A 191 9.55 10.89 1.14
C LEU A 191 8.15 11.52 1.05
N PRO A 192 7.71 12.02 -0.13
CA PRO A 192 6.40 12.63 -0.30
C PRO A 192 5.25 11.72 0.14
N GLY A 193 4.34 12.26 0.95
CA GLY A 193 3.18 11.55 1.48
C GLY A 193 3.43 10.76 2.76
N PHE A 194 4.64 10.81 3.32
CA PHE A 194 4.96 10.23 4.63
C PHE A 194 4.94 11.30 5.73
N GLY A 195 5.12 10.90 6.97
CA GLY A 195 5.09 11.80 8.12
C GLY A 195 3.73 12.49 8.26
N ALA A 196 3.73 13.80 8.49
CA ALA A 196 2.51 14.60 8.60
C ALA A 196 1.64 14.61 7.33
N GLU A 197 2.22 14.27 6.16
CA GLU A 197 1.51 14.23 4.88
C GLU A 197 0.79 12.91 4.60
N LEU A 198 0.65 12.02 5.58
CA LEU A 198 0.13 10.65 5.41
C LEU A 198 -1.24 10.61 4.69
N ALA A 199 -2.06 11.64 4.86
CA ALA A 199 -3.34 11.78 4.14
C ALA A 199 -3.17 11.91 2.61
N SER A 200 -2.03 12.42 2.14
CA SER A 200 -1.71 12.56 0.71
C SER A 200 -1.05 11.32 0.11
N LEU A 201 -0.65 10.35 0.93
CA LEU A 201 0.11 9.17 0.50
C LEU A 201 -0.61 8.35 -0.58
N GLU A 202 -1.95 8.29 -0.53
CA GLU A 202 -2.76 7.59 -1.54
C GLU A 202 -2.57 8.17 -2.95
N SER A 203 -2.32 9.47 -3.07
CA SER A 203 -2.11 10.14 -4.36
C SER A 203 -0.67 10.04 -4.88
N ARG A 204 0.27 9.58 -4.05
CA ARG A 204 1.69 9.49 -4.41
C ARG A 204 2.00 8.23 -5.23
N SER A 205 3.02 8.33 -6.04
CA SER A 205 3.51 7.25 -6.89
C SER A 205 4.98 6.92 -6.61
N ALA A 206 5.40 5.72 -7.04
CA ALA A 206 6.80 5.32 -7.00
C ALA A 206 7.74 6.31 -7.71
N LEU A 207 7.22 7.02 -8.71
CA LEU A 207 7.99 8.03 -9.45
C LEU A 207 8.18 9.31 -8.63
N ASP A 208 7.19 9.71 -7.82
CA ASP A 208 7.31 10.89 -6.95
C ASP A 208 8.39 10.66 -5.89
N TRP A 209 8.43 9.47 -5.29
CA TRP A 209 9.48 9.09 -4.34
C TRP A 209 10.86 9.07 -5.01
N GLN A 210 10.96 8.48 -6.20
CA GLN A 210 12.23 8.42 -6.92
C GLN A 210 12.74 9.82 -7.26
N ARG A 211 11.89 10.69 -7.80
CA ARG A 211 12.25 12.08 -8.12
C ARG A 211 12.73 12.85 -6.90
N CYS A 212 12.12 12.62 -5.74
CA CYS A 212 12.53 13.24 -4.48
C CYS A 212 13.95 12.82 -4.07
N VAL A 213 14.27 11.52 -4.18
CA VAL A 213 15.62 11.00 -3.90
C VAL A 213 16.63 11.54 -4.91
N ASP A 214 16.32 11.49 -6.21
CA ASP A 214 17.22 11.93 -7.29
C ASP A 214 17.54 13.44 -7.16
N ALA A 215 16.52 14.27 -6.87
CA ALA A 215 16.70 15.70 -6.67
C ALA A 215 17.59 16.00 -5.44
N SER A 216 17.36 15.29 -4.33
CA SER A 216 18.14 15.46 -3.10
C SER A 216 19.58 15.02 -3.27
N LEU A 217 19.82 13.93 -4.00
CA LEU A 217 21.16 13.45 -4.32
C LEU A 217 21.91 14.46 -5.19
N CYS A 218 21.25 14.99 -6.22
CA CYS A 218 21.80 16.02 -7.11
C CYS A 218 22.13 17.32 -6.35
N GLU A 219 21.27 17.75 -5.43
CA GLU A 219 21.50 18.93 -4.59
C GLU A 219 22.74 18.78 -3.72
N LEU A 220 22.87 17.64 -3.01
CA LEU A 220 24.06 17.38 -2.16
C LEU A 220 25.33 17.29 -2.98
N ARG A 221 25.31 16.66 -4.16
CA ARG A 221 26.47 16.52 -5.06
C ARG A 221 27.08 17.86 -5.46
N ARG A 222 26.29 18.93 -5.53
CA ARG A 222 26.81 20.27 -5.89
C ARG A 222 27.73 20.88 -4.84
N ARG A 223 27.62 20.44 -3.58
CA ARG A 223 28.30 21.08 -2.44
C ARG A 223 29.19 20.13 -1.68
N HIS A 224 29.02 18.82 -1.86
CA HIS A 224 29.66 17.79 -1.04
C HIS A 224 30.32 16.70 -1.89
N SER A 225 31.48 16.26 -1.43
CA SER A 225 32.25 15.12 -1.95
C SER A 225 33.17 14.60 -0.86
N PRO A 226 33.29 13.27 -0.66
CA PRO A 226 32.49 12.23 -1.29
C PRO A 226 31.03 12.21 -0.83
N LEU A 227 30.15 11.59 -1.62
CA LEU A 227 28.73 11.48 -1.35
C LEU A 227 28.32 10.02 -1.15
N LEU A 228 27.79 9.70 0.03
CA LEU A 228 27.26 8.41 0.42
C LEU A 228 25.74 8.40 0.28
N LEU A 229 25.18 7.39 -0.37
CA LEU A 229 23.73 7.16 -0.41
C LEU A 229 23.40 5.95 0.46
N VAL A 230 22.54 6.15 1.47
CA VAL A 230 22.10 5.11 2.40
C VAL A 230 20.61 4.89 2.25
N GLY A 231 20.17 3.65 2.03
CA GLY A 231 18.74 3.35 1.93
C GLY A 231 18.32 2.15 2.76
N PHE A 232 17.24 2.32 3.54
CA PHE A 232 16.66 1.25 4.33
C PHE A 232 15.38 0.73 3.66
N SER A 233 15.25 -0.58 3.52
CA SER A 233 14.04 -1.25 3.00
C SER A 233 13.56 -0.65 1.67
N LEU A 234 12.39 0.02 1.60
CA LEU A 234 11.92 0.76 0.42
C LEU A 234 12.93 1.82 -0.01
N GLY A 235 13.52 2.55 0.95
CA GLY A 235 14.59 3.51 0.70
C GLY A 235 15.79 2.87 0.00
N GLY A 236 16.12 1.62 0.34
CA GLY A 236 17.12 0.82 -0.36
C GLY A 236 16.78 0.57 -1.84
N ALA A 237 15.50 0.29 -2.13
CA ALA A 237 15.06 0.13 -3.52
C ALA A 237 15.20 1.44 -4.34
N LEU A 238 14.84 2.56 -3.72
CA LEU A 238 14.99 3.88 -4.35
C LEU A 238 16.47 4.26 -4.52
N ALA A 239 17.30 3.95 -3.51
CA ALA A 239 18.74 4.21 -3.53
C ALA A 239 19.45 3.43 -4.65
N VAL A 240 19.16 2.14 -4.85
CA VAL A 240 19.70 1.36 -5.99
C VAL A 240 19.31 1.99 -7.32
N THR A 241 18.06 2.44 -7.45
CA THR A 241 17.59 3.07 -8.69
C THR A 241 18.30 4.40 -8.94
N ALA A 242 18.44 5.25 -7.91
CA ALA A 242 19.16 6.51 -7.99
C ALA A 242 20.64 6.31 -8.32
N ALA A 243 21.32 5.38 -7.64
CA ALA A 243 22.72 5.05 -7.87
C ALA A 243 22.99 4.53 -9.28
N SER A 244 22.01 3.92 -9.95
CA SER A 244 22.14 3.45 -11.32
C SER A 244 22.14 4.55 -12.38
N VAL A 245 21.73 5.77 -12.01
CA VAL A 245 21.63 6.94 -12.90
C VAL A 245 22.65 8.00 -12.50
N SER A 246 22.69 8.35 -11.22
CA SER A 246 23.57 9.39 -10.65
C SER A 246 24.47 8.73 -9.62
N ALA A 247 25.55 8.09 -10.08
CA ALA A 247 26.44 7.30 -9.22
C ALA A 247 26.94 8.11 -8.00
N PRO A 248 26.54 7.80 -6.77
CA PRO A 248 27.18 8.32 -5.56
C PRO A 248 28.62 7.73 -5.46
N ASP A 249 29.42 8.23 -4.54
CA ASP A 249 30.76 7.69 -4.31
C ASP A 249 30.70 6.36 -3.53
N GLY A 250 29.60 6.13 -2.81
CA GLY A 250 29.30 4.85 -2.17
C GLY A 250 27.81 4.64 -1.93
N LEU A 251 27.40 3.38 -1.86
CA LEU A 251 26.01 2.97 -1.62
C LEU A 251 25.93 2.01 -0.44
N VAL A 252 25.10 2.33 0.55
CA VAL A 252 24.79 1.44 1.67
C VAL A 252 23.32 1.05 1.63
N LEU A 253 23.06 -0.24 1.66
CA LEU A 253 21.73 -0.82 1.59
C LEU A 253 21.45 -1.64 2.86
N LEU A 254 20.45 -1.23 3.60
CA LEU A 254 20.01 -1.88 4.84
C LEU A 254 18.70 -2.62 4.55
N ALA A 255 18.71 -3.95 4.58
CA ALA A 255 17.58 -4.82 4.25
C ALA A 255 16.81 -4.36 2.99
N PRO A 256 17.47 -4.17 1.82
CA PRO A 256 16.90 -3.51 0.65
C PRO A 256 15.72 -4.26 0.05
N PHE A 257 14.58 -3.60 -0.01
CA PHE A 257 13.37 -4.19 -0.55
C PHE A 257 13.41 -4.28 -2.08
N TRP A 258 13.13 -5.45 -2.64
CA TRP A 258 12.83 -5.59 -4.06
C TRP A 258 11.68 -6.56 -4.34
N ARG A 259 11.37 -7.46 -3.40
CA ARG A 259 10.31 -8.46 -3.54
C ARG A 259 9.79 -8.90 -2.17
N LEU A 260 8.47 -9.03 -2.04
CA LEU A 260 7.83 -9.81 -0.99
C LEU A 260 7.50 -11.20 -1.52
N ALA A 261 7.29 -12.15 -0.61
CA ALA A 261 6.82 -13.53 -0.80
C ALA A 261 6.53 -14.02 -2.24
N SER A 262 6.29 -15.31 -2.42
CA SER A 262 6.22 -16.04 -3.70
C SER A 262 5.44 -15.32 -4.82
N GLY A 263 5.88 -15.48 -6.09
CA GLY A 263 5.27 -14.89 -7.28
C GLY A 263 3.77 -15.19 -7.47
N PHE A 264 3.29 -16.29 -6.88
CA PHE A 264 1.88 -16.66 -6.90
C PHE A 264 1.00 -15.65 -6.17
N LYS A 265 1.39 -15.20 -4.96
CA LYS A 265 0.63 -14.17 -4.21
C LYS A 265 0.58 -12.83 -4.96
N ARG A 266 1.61 -12.51 -5.71
CA ARG A 266 1.68 -11.28 -6.53
C ARG A 266 0.75 -11.35 -7.74
N ALA A 267 0.73 -12.48 -8.44
CA ALA A 267 -0.19 -12.71 -9.55
C ALA A 267 -1.66 -12.72 -9.07
N ALA A 268 -1.93 -13.36 -7.93
CA ALA A 268 -3.25 -13.35 -7.33
C ALA A 268 -3.70 -11.93 -6.94
N VAL A 269 -2.84 -11.13 -6.31
CA VAL A 269 -3.14 -9.72 -5.98
C VAL A 269 -3.36 -8.89 -7.24
N SER A 270 -2.60 -9.12 -8.31
CA SER A 270 -2.77 -8.41 -9.58
C SER A 270 -4.07 -8.80 -10.28
N LEU A 271 -4.41 -10.09 -10.29
CA LEU A 271 -5.61 -10.62 -10.94
C LEU A 271 -6.88 -10.29 -10.14
N LEU A 272 -6.81 -10.41 -8.81
CA LEU A 272 -7.92 -10.15 -7.89
C LEU A 272 -7.98 -8.69 -7.44
N GLY A 273 -7.05 -7.84 -7.90
CA GLY A 273 -6.97 -6.44 -7.50
C GLY A 273 -8.30 -5.67 -7.56
N PRO A 274 -9.10 -5.79 -8.63
CA PRO A 274 -10.43 -5.18 -8.72
C PRO A 274 -11.41 -5.63 -7.64
N PHE A 275 -11.23 -6.86 -7.13
CA PHE A 275 -12.09 -7.51 -6.12
C PHE A 275 -11.58 -7.32 -4.68
N LEU A 276 -10.36 -6.80 -4.50
CA LEU A 276 -9.79 -6.59 -3.19
C LEU A 276 -10.29 -5.29 -2.55
N PRO A 277 -10.42 -5.23 -1.22
CA PRO A 277 -10.80 -4.01 -0.53
C PRO A 277 -9.77 -2.90 -0.81
N ARG A 278 -10.24 -1.67 -1.05
CA ARG A 278 -9.38 -0.51 -1.37
C ARG A 278 -8.30 -0.26 -0.31
N TYR A 279 -8.59 -0.58 0.96
CA TYR A 279 -7.68 -0.39 2.09
C TYR A 279 -7.44 -1.70 2.83
N PHE A 280 -6.20 -1.91 3.21
CA PHE A 280 -5.74 -2.92 4.15
C PHE A 280 -5.42 -2.25 5.49
N TYR A 281 -5.77 -2.90 6.59
CA TYR A 281 -5.59 -2.37 7.96
C TYR A 281 -4.60 -3.26 8.72
N PRO A 282 -3.29 -3.07 8.55
CA PRO A 282 -2.28 -3.96 9.12
C PRO A 282 -2.28 -3.93 10.65
N LEU A 283 -2.58 -2.77 11.23
CA LEU A 283 -2.52 -2.54 12.67
C LEU A 283 -3.84 -2.83 13.40
N ARG A 284 -4.88 -3.28 12.71
CA ARG A 284 -6.23 -3.43 13.27
C ARG A 284 -6.33 -4.38 14.47
N ARG A 285 -5.42 -5.36 14.55
CA ARG A 285 -5.41 -6.41 15.60
C ARG A 285 -4.12 -6.41 16.40
N VAL A 286 -3.29 -5.40 16.23
CA VAL A 286 -2.01 -5.28 16.94
C VAL A 286 -2.28 -4.83 18.36
N ASP A 287 -1.71 -5.53 19.33
CA ASP A 287 -1.72 -5.11 20.73
C ASP A 287 -0.54 -4.17 20.97
N PHE A 288 -0.84 -2.89 21.10
CA PHE A 288 0.16 -1.86 21.37
C PHE A 288 0.65 -1.84 22.83
N ARG A 289 0.03 -2.61 23.71
CA ARG A 289 0.48 -2.78 25.11
C ARG A 289 1.56 -3.85 25.23
N ASP A 290 1.66 -4.75 24.25
CA ASP A 290 2.70 -5.76 24.21
C ASP A 290 4.09 -5.12 24.09
N PRO A 291 5.04 -5.43 25.01
CA PRO A 291 6.39 -4.84 25.00
C PRO A 291 7.16 -5.09 23.69
N ALA A 292 7.02 -6.27 23.08
CA ALA A 292 7.67 -6.59 21.81
C ALA A 292 7.15 -5.72 20.66
N THR A 293 5.83 -5.47 20.64
CA THR A 293 5.19 -4.56 19.69
C THR A 293 5.66 -3.12 19.89
N ARG A 294 5.80 -2.66 21.11
CA ARG A 294 6.31 -1.31 21.43
C ARG A 294 7.75 -1.14 20.94
N GLU A 295 8.59 -2.11 21.19
CA GLU A 295 9.99 -2.07 20.74
C GLU A 295 10.09 -2.06 19.21
N LEU A 296 9.27 -2.84 18.52
CA LEU A 296 9.19 -2.86 17.06
C LEU A 296 8.74 -1.51 16.46
N LEU A 297 7.81 -0.82 17.11
CA LEU A 297 7.23 0.43 16.61
C LEU A 297 8.05 1.67 17.00
N ARG A 298 8.86 1.59 18.04
CA ARG A 298 9.65 2.70 18.57
C ARG A 298 10.53 3.40 17.53
N PRO A 299 11.28 2.69 16.65
CA PRO A 299 12.08 3.35 15.62
C PRO A 299 11.21 4.05 14.57
N ILE A 300 10.00 3.52 14.33
CA ILE A 300 9.07 4.03 13.31
C ILE A 300 8.30 5.23 13.83
N ALA A 301 7.89 5.20 15.10
CA ALA A 301 7.07 6.22 15.75
C ALA A 301 7.55 6.47 17.19
N PRO A 302 8.69 7.14 17.38
CA PRO A 302 9.32 7.33 18.71
C PRO A 302 8.43 8.12 19.69
N GLY A 303 7.55 8.99 19.20
CA GLY A 303 6.62 9.79 20.01
C GLY A 303 5.26 9.13 20.26
N LEU A 304 5.10 7.87 19.88
CA LEU A 304 3.81 7.18 20.04
C LEU A 304 3.56 6.85 21.51
N ASP A 305 2.44 7.36 22.05
CA ASP A 305 1.95 6.97 23.36
C ASP A 305 0.98 5.78 23.23
N PRO A 306 1.39 4.56 23.61
CA PRO A 306 0.55 3.38 23.52
C PRO A 306 -0.52 3.32 24.64
N GLU A 307 -0.44 4.19 25.64
CA GLU A 307 -1.45 4.27 26.70
C GLU A 307 -2.58 5.26 26.35
N ASP A 308 -2.37 6.15 25.36
CA ASP A 308 -3.41 7.05 24.88
C ASP A 308 -4.44 6.30 24.01
N PRO A 309 -5.71 6.19 24.46
CA PRO A 309 -6.75 5.45 23.75
C PRO A 309 -7.06 6.01 22.36
N ASP A 310 -6.92 7.32 22.16
CA ASP A 310 -7.21 7.97 20.87
C ASP A 310 -6.10 7.69 19.85
N THR A 311 -4.86 7.69 20.28
CA THR A 311 -3.70 7.28 19.49
C THR A 311 -3.83 5.81 19.05
N VAL A 312 -4.11 4.90 19.98
CA VAL A 312 -4.30 3.47 19.68
C VAL A 312 -5.50 3.26 18.74
N ALA A 313 -6.62 3.94 18.99
CA ALA A 313 -7.77 3.85 18.09
C ALA A 313 -7.48 4.42 16.70
N GLY A 314 -6.66 5.46 16.59
CA GLY A 314 -6.17 6.02 15.34
C GLY A 314 -5.34 5.01 14.56
N LEU A 315 -4.39 4.35 15.21
CA LEU A 315 -3.53 3.33 14.62
C LEU A 315 -4.32 2.10 14.15
N HIS A 316 -5.27 1.60 14.93
CA HIS A 316 -6.13 0.49 14.53
C HIS A 316 -6.97 0.81 13.27
N ARG A 317 -7.25 2.09 13.02
CA ARG A 317 -8.00 2.58 11.86
C ARG A 317 -7.09 2.98 10.69
N LEU A 318 -5.77 2.94 10.87
CA LEU A 318 -4.83 3.30 9.82
C LEU A 318 -4.96 2.34 8.66
N GLY A 319 -5.61 2.79 7.61
CA GLY A 319 -5.80 2.04 6.36
C GLY A 319 -4.67 2.32 5.38
N VAL A 320 -3.99 1.27 4.96
CA VAL A 320 -2.99 1.35 3.88
C VAL A 320 -3.70 1.04 2.56
N PRO A 321 -3.72 1.97 1.60
CA PRO A 321 -4.32 1.71 0.29
C PRO A 321 -3.60 0.56 -0.43
N LEU A 322 -4.33 -0.43 -0.95
CA LEU A 322 -3.71 -1.53 -1.71
C LEU A 322 -2.96 -1.04 -2.96
N ARG A 323 -3.42 0.07 -3.57
CA ARG A 323 -2.69 0.74 -4.65
C ARG A 323 -1.27 1.13 -4.23
N LEU A 324 -1.08 1.54 -2.98
CA LEU A 324 0.22 1.93 -2.44
C LEU A 324 1.20 0.74 -2.42
N LEU A 325 0.73 -0.45 -2.04
CA LEU A 325 1.55 -1.66 -2.14
C LEU A 325 2.02 -1.91 -3.57
N GLY A 326 1.16 -1.60 -4.56
CA GLY A 326 1.55 -1.64 -5.97
C GLY A 326 2.71 -0.70 -6.31
N GLN A 327 2.73 0.52 -5.73
CA GLN A 327 3.83 1.49 -5.90
C GLN A 327 5.13 1.01 -5.22
N VAL A 328 5.02 0.43 -4.02
CA VAL A 328 6.15 -0.19 -3.31
C VAL A 328 6.74 -1.33 -4.16
N PHE A 329 5.90 -2.21 -4.70
CA PHE A 329 6.36 -3.30 -5.59
C PHE A 329 6.96 -2.81 -6.91
N ALA A 330 6.44 -1.71 -7.46
CA ALA A 330 7.00 -1.09 -8.66
C ALA A 330 8.41 -0.55 -8.38
N SER A 331 8.64 0.10 -7.22
CA SER A 331 9.96 0.55 -6.76
C SER A 331 10.94 -0.62 -6.63
N GLY A 332 10.54 -1.71 -5.95
CA GLY A 332 11.37 -2.90 -5.82
C GLY A 332 11.70 -3.57 -7.16
N SER A 333 10.73 -3.67 -8.07
CA SER A 333 10.95 -4.25 -9.39
C SER A 333 11.91 -3.40 -10.24
N ARG A 334 11.84 -2.06 -10.10
CA ARG A 334 12.75 -1.13 -10.76
C ARG A 334 14.16 -1.27 -10.20
N SER A 335 14.31 -1.31 -8.86
CA SER A 335 15.56 -1.55 -8.16
C SER A 335 16.28 -2.80 -8.69
N TYR A 336 15.59 -3.93 -8.75
CA TYR A 336 16.16 -5.19 -9.25
C TYR A 336 16.70 -5.10 -10.69
N ARG A 337 16.00 -4.37 -11.58
CA ARG A 337 16.46 -4.13 -12.95
C ARG A 337 17.62 -3.14 -13.01
N SER A 338 17.67 -2.18 -12.11
CA SER A 338 18.67 -1.12 -12.06
C SER A 338 19.99 -1.57 -11.44
N ALA A 339 20.00 -2.58 -10.59
CA ALA A 339 21.17 -3.04 -9.85
C ALA A 339 22.39 -3.34 -10.75
N ALA A 340 22.17 -3.89 -11.96
CA ALA A 340 23.23 -4.18 -12.92
C ALA A 340 23.95 -2.92 -13.46
N ARG A 341 23.38 -1.73 -13.26
CA ARG A 341 23.96 -0.46 -13.71
C ARG A 341 24.64 0.34 -12.59
N VAL A 342 24.55 -0.12 -11.36
CA VAL A 342 25.26 0.50 -10.23
C VAL A 342 26.76 0.29 -10.42
N ARG A 343 27.55 1.38 -10.31
CA ARG A 343 29.01 1.39 -10.56
C ARG A 343 29.83 1.82 -9.36
N CYS A 344 29.18 2.24 -8.25
CA CYS A 344 29.91 2.63 -7.04
C CYS A 344 30.10 1.43 -6.10
N PRO A 345 31.12 1.47 -5.23
CA PRO A 345 31.25 0.54 -4.12
C PRO A 345 29.95 0.43 -3.35
N THR A 346 29.54 -0.79 -3.04
CA THR A 346 28.24 -1.05 -2.40
C THR A 346 28.42 -1.97 -1.19
N LEU A 347 27.82 -1.56 -0.07
CA LEU A 347 27.66 -2.35 1.16
C LEU A 347 26.21 -2.75 1.32
N ILE A 348 25.93 -4.02 1.60
CA ILE A 348 24.59 -4.52 1.92
C ILE A 348 24.62 -5.19 3.28
N LEU A 349 23.78 -4.71 4.20
CA LEU A 349 23.52 -5.34 5.49
C LEU A 349 22.11 -5.94 5.50
N GLN A 350 21.99 -7.17 5.97
CA GLN A 350 20.73 -7.93 5.96
C GLN A 350 20.53 -8.67 7.30
N GLY A 351 19.33 -8.60 7.85
CA GLY A 351 18.96 -9.46 8.97
C GLY A 351 18.73 -10.91 8.52
N SER A 352 19.40 -11.90 9.14
CA SER A 352 19.23 -13.31 8.76
C SER A 352 17.86 -13.88 9.12
N HIS A 353 17.18 -13.27 10.10
CA HIS A 353 15.82 -13.61 10.54
C HIS A 353 14.75 -12.64 9.98
N ASP A 354 15.09 -11.87 8.95
CA ASP A 354 14.17 -10.94 8.32
C ASP A 354 13.07 -11.69 7.54
N GLU A 355 11.85 -11.64 8.07
CA GLU A 355 10.68 -12.26 7.47
C GLU A 355 10.00 -11.38 6.41
N LEU A 356 10.23 -10.06 6.45
CA LEU A 356 9.68 -9.11 5.47
C LEU A 356 10.48 -9.12 4.18
N VAL A 357 11.78 -8.90 4.28
CA VAL A 357 12.73 -8.95 3.17
C VAL A 357 13.67 -10.13 3.39
N ARG A 358 13.24 -11.31 2.96
CA ARG A 358 13.99 -12.55 3.21
C ARG A 358 15.41 -12.48 2.67
N PRO A 359 16.43 -12.94 3.42
CA PRO A 359 17.84 -12.92 2.99
C PRO A 359 18.07 -13.53 1.61
N ALA A 360 17.35 -14.59 1.27
CA ALA A 360 17.42 -15.22 -0.05
C ALA A 360 17.09 -14.24 -1.20
N PHE A 361 16.21 -13.27 -0.96
CA PHE A 361 15.90 -12.25 -1.96
C PHE A 361 17.01 -11.21 -2.06
N THR A 362 17.57 -10.79 -0.93
CA THR A 362 18.69 -9.85 -0.91
C THR A 362 19.95 -10.46 -1.54
N ARG A 363 20.26 -11.74 -1.25
CA ARG A 363 21.35 -12.47 -1.95
C ARG A 363 21.11 -12.54 -3.46
N ARG A 364 19.83 -12.69 -3.89
CA ARG A 364 19.50 -12.67 -5.33
C ARG A 364 19.66 -11.27 -5.93
N LEU A 365 19.35 -10.20 -5.19
CA LEU A 365 19.57 -8.83 -5.60
C LEU A 365 21.08 -8.55 -5.71
N SER A 366 21.89 -8.96 -4.73
CA SER A 366 23.34 -8.72 -4.71
C SER A 366 24.05 -9.29 -5.92
N ARG A 367 23.61 -10.46 -6.42
CA ARG A 367 24.13 -11.10 -7.65
C ARG A 367 23.80 -10.33 -8.93
N ARG A 368 22.94 -9.30 -8.86
CA ARG A 368 22.59 -8.46 -10.03
C ARG A 368 23.54 -7.28 -10.20
N PHE A 369 24.26 -6.91 -9.15
CA PHE A 369 25.26 -5.84 -9.25
C PHE A 369 26.38 -6.25 -10.20
N ARG A 370 26.89 -5.25 -10.94
CA ARG A 370 28.02 -5.48 -11.84
C ARG A 370 29.28 -5.82 -11.06
N GLU A 371 29.54 -5.08 -10.01
CA GLU A 371 30.62 -5.34 -9.05
C GLU A 371 30.00 -5.98 -7.81
N PRO A 372 30.54 -7.11 -7.31
CA PRO A 372 29.98 -7.76 -6.14
C PRO A 372 29.97 -6.82 -4.94
N PRO A 373 28.82 -6.55 -4.31
CA PRO A 373 28.76 -5.75 -3.12
C PRO A 373 29.37 -6.49 -1.93
N ARG A 374 29.94 -5.74 -0.96
CA ARG A 374 30.23 -6.30 0.37
C ARG A 374 28.89 -6.64 1.03
N TYR A 375 28.62 -7.92 1.23
CA TYR A 375 27.36 -8.42 1.75
C TYR A 375 27.57 -9.07 3.13
N LEU A 376 26.84 -8.63 4.15
CA LEU A 376 26.89 -9.13 5.51
C LEU A 376 25.49 -9.47 6.02
N GLU A 377 25.36 -10.60 6.70
CA GLU A 377 24.14 -11.01 7.40
C GLU A 377 24.36 -10.96 8.90
N LEU A 378 23.43 -10.31 9.61
CA LEU A 378 23.42 -10.20 11.06
C LEU A 378 22.27 -11.03 11.63
N PRO A 379 22.40 -11.70 12.79
CA PRO A 379 21.36 -12.56 13.36
C PRO A 379 20.25 -11.75 14.01
N THR A 380 19.59 -10.91 13.21
CA THR A 380 18.50 -10.01 13.61
C THR A 380 17.37 -10.03 12.56
N GLY A 381 16.23 -9.39 12.89
CA GLY A 381 15.09 -9.21 11.99
C GLY A 381 15.26 -8.06 10.99
N HIS A 382 14.15 -7.49 10.55
CA HIS A 382 14.13 -6.42 9.55
C HIS A 382 14.68 -5.09 10.07
N GLN A 383 14.51 -4.78 11.37
CA GLN A 383 14.87 -3.50 11.97
C GLN A 383 16.35 -3.42 12.33
N LEU A 384 17.18 -3.13 11.33
CA LEU A 384 18.63 -2.95 11.49
C LEU A 384 18.99 -1.62 12.16
N LEU A 385 18.07 -0.65 12.18
CA LEU A 385 18.27 0.71 12.67
C LEU A 385 17.75 0.93 14.10
N ALA A 386 17.32 -0.13 14.78
CA ALA A 386 16.91 -0.04 16.17
C ALA A 386 18.13 0.23 17.07
N GLU A 387 18.30 1.47 17.54
CA GLU A 387 19.45 1.94 18.35
C GLU A 387 19.66 1.12 19.64
N ARG A 388 18.59 0.55 20.19
CA ARG A 388 18.65 -0.37 21.34
C ARG A 388 18.69 -1.85 20.94
N GLY A 389 18.72 -2.13 19.66
CA GLY A 389 18.81 -3.50 19.16
C GLY A 389 20.19 -4.10 19.43
N PRO A 390 20.27 -5.42 19.60
CA PRO A 390 21.51 -6.10 20.00
C PRO A 390 22.64 -5.97 18.96
N TYR A 391 22.31 -5.65 17.71
CA TYR A 391 23.28 -5.57 16.60
C TYR A 391 23.48 -4.14 16.08
N TRP A 392 22.92 -3.13 16.76
CA TRP A 392 23.07 -1.73 16.33
C TRP A 392 24.55 -1.32 16.23
N ALA A 393 25.34 -1.61 17.26
CA ALA A 393 26.76 -1.27 17.27
C ALA A 393 27.53 -1.85 16.07
N GLU A 394 27.20 -3.08 15.65
CA GLU A 394 27.82 -3.73 14.50
C GLU A 394 27.37 -3.09 13.17
N VAL A 395 26.09 -2.75 13.05
CA VAL A 395 25.55 -1.99 11.89
C VAL A 395 26.22 -0.64 11.78
N GLU A 396 26.25 0.13 12.88
CA GLU A 396 26.86 1.46 12.97
C GLU A 396 28.35 1.40 12.59
N GLN A 397 29.12 0.55 13.25
CA GLN A 397 30.54 0.40 12.99
C GLN A 397 30.81 0.03 11.52
N THR A 398 30.09 -0.96 10.97
CA THR A 398 30.28 -1.41 9.59
C THR A 398 30.01 -0.29 8.58
N VAL A 399 28.96 0.52 8.81
CA VAL A 399 28.66 1.66 7.95
C VAL A 399 29.71 2.75 8.08
N LEU A 400 30.19 3.05 9.29
CA LEU A 400 31.22 4.05 9.52
C LEU A 400 32.58 3.64 8.93
N GLU A 401 32.96 2.38 9.01
CA GLU A 401 34.16 1.84 8.34
C GLU A 401 34.06 2.02 6.82
N PHE A 402 32.92 1.66 6.23
CA PHE A 402 32.68 1.83 4.80
C PHE A 402 32.74 3.31 4.39
N ALA A 403 32.10 4.19 5.15
CA ALA A 403 32.13 5.63 4.93
C ALA A 403 33.55 6.20 5.08
N GLY A 404 34.33 5.73 6.06
CA GLY A 404 35.72 6.10 6.26
C GLY A 404 36.62 5.75 5.08
N ALA A 405 36.47 4.55 4.53
CA ALA A 405 37.22 4.10 3.34
C ALA A 405 36.96 5.02 2.11
N LEU A 406 35.72 5.49 1.93
CA LEU A 406 35.37 6.43 0.84
C LEU A 406 36.05 7.80 1.02
N ARG A 407 36.18 8.29 2.26
CA ARG A 407 36.88 9.56 2.53
C ARG A 407 38.37 9.45 2.17
N HIS A 408 39.01 8.35 2.50
CA HIS A 408 40.44 8.14 2.19
C HIS A 408 40.69 7.99 0.70
N ALA A 409 39.79 7.28 -0.06
CA ALA A 409 39.90 7.16 -1.50
C ALA A 409 39.73 8.50 -2.22
N GLY A 410 38.86 9.37 -1.72
CA GLY A 410 38.61 10.72 -2.28
C GLY A 410 39.69 11.78 -1.93
N LEU A 411 40.64 11.45 -1.04
CA LEU A 411 41.75 12.32 -0.66
C LEU A 411 43.06 11.99 -1.40
N GLN A 412 43.12 10.86 -2.15
CA GLN A 412 44.25 10.58 -3.00
C GLN A 412 44.15 11.44 -4.28
N PRO A 413 45.15 12.32 -4.57
CA PRO A 413 45.17 13.05 -5.83
C PRO A 413 45.29 12.06 -7.00
N ALA A 414 44.48 12.27 -8.05
CA ALA A 414 44.51 11.52 -9.30
C ALA A 414 45.85 11.73 -10.03
#